data_a55484656d90046695da2548355ed5c4
#
_entry.id   a55484656d90046695da2548355ed5c4
#
_cell.length_a   1.000
_cell.length_b   1.000
_cell.length_c   1.000
_cell.angle_alpha   90.00
_cell.angle_beta   90.00
_cell.angle_gamma   90.00
#
_symmetry.space_group_name_H-M   'P 1'
#
loop_
_entity.id
_entity.type
_entity.pdbx_description
1 polymer ?
#
loop_
_entity_poly.entity_id
_entity_poly.type
_entity_poly.pdbx_seq_one_letter_code
_entity_poly.pdbx_strand_id
1 'polypeptide(L)'
;MNLLEAHNIVLAKLINLYEEREASNIATILTEHITGFNRTERLINKKTTVTALQEAKFNEAINRLLLHEPIQYIVSIAWFYKYPFYVNKNVLIPRPETEELVNYVIKEKANTNPFILDIGTGSGCIAICLKKSMDATVTGIDVSNEALLVAKKNATDLDAEIEFKQLNFLDNTQWDNIGMFDIIVSNPPYIKYHEQVDMRKNVLNYEPHLALFVENDDPLIFYRLIALFGKKHLHKNGSIWLEINETLGLETMSLMAEYGYQTNIIKDMQGKDRILMACLIY
;
A
#
# COMPACT_ATOMS: atom_id res chain seq x y z
N MET A 1 6.68 35.66 7.20
CA MET A 1 5.53 35.14 7.97
C MET A 1 6.01 34.23 9.10
N ASN A 2 5.18 34.01 10.13
CA ASN A 2 5.50 33.04 11.17
C ASN A 2 4.90 31.64 10.86
N LEU A 3 5.24 30.64 11.68
CA LEU A 3 4.83 29.25 11.46
C LEU A 3 3.31 29.06 11.48
N LEU A 4 2.60 29.73 12.41
CA LEU A 4 1.15 29.67 12.49
C LEU A 4 0.49 30.29 11.26
N GLU A 5 1.00 31.42 10.79
CA GLU A 5 0.54 32.06 9.54
C GLU A 5 0.74 31.14 8.34
N ALA A 6 1.93 30.52 8.21
CA ALA A 6 2.19 29.56 7.14
C ALA A 6 1.19 28.39 7.12
N HIS A 7 0.97 27.77 8.30
CA HIS A 7 -0.01 26.70 8.45
C HIS A 7 -1.43 27.14 8.07
N ASN A 8 -1.86 28.32 8.54
CA ASN A 8 -3.20 28.85 8.26
C ASN A 8 -3.38 29.20 6.78
N ILE A 9 -2.33 29.67 6.10
CA ILE A 9 -2.36 29.91 4.64
C ILE A 9 -2.58 28.60 3.88
N VAL A 10 -1.85 27.53 4.26
CA VAL A 10 -2.05 26.20 3.65
C VAL A 10 -3.48 25.75 3.84
N LEU A 11 -3.99 25.78 5.09
CA LEU A 11 -5.37 25.39 5.40
C LEU A 11 -6.39 26.20 4.59
N ALA A 12 -6.27 27.52 4.57
CA ALA A 12 -7.20 28.40 3.86
C ALA A 12 -7.22 28.17 2.34
N LYS A 13 -6.08 27.77 1.76
CA LYS A 13 -5.98 27.43 0.32
C LYS A 13 -6.62 26.08 0.00
N LEU A 14 -6.62 25.16 0.94
CA LEU A 14 -7.06 23.78 0.72
C LEU A 14 -8.53 23.52 1.10
N ILE A 15 -9.12 24.34 2.00
CA ILE A 15 -10.47 24.10 2.54
C ILE A 15 -11.59 24.07 1.50
N ASN A 16 -11.38 24.68 0.33
CA ASN A 16 -12.34 24.64 -0.78
C ASN A 16 -12.15 23.41 -1.68
N LEU A 17 -11.07 22.65 -1.51
CA LEU A 17 -10.71 21.52 -2.36
C LEU A 17 -10.82 20.18 -1.63
N TYR A 18 -10.58 20.20 -0.32
CA TYR A 18 -10.62 19.06 0.58
C TYR A 18 -11.61 19.33 1.71
N GLU A 19 -12.16 18.26 2.30
CA GLU A 19 -12.93 18.41 3.54
C GLU A 19 -12.06 19.05 4.64
N GLU A 20 -12.66 19.80 5.54
CA GLU A 20 -11.96 20.58 6.58
C GLU A 20 -10.95 19.74 7.38
N ARG A 21 -11.34 18.52 7.76
CA ARG A 21 -10.48 17.59 8.51
C ARG A 21 -9.29 17.13 7.66
N GLU A 22 -9.51 16.84 6.40
CA GLU A 22 -8.46 16.42 5.45
C GLU A 22 -7.50 17.58 5.18
N ALA A 23 -8.02 18.79 4.89
CA ALA A 23 -7.22 20.00 4.70
C ALA A 23 -6.34 20.32 5.93
N SER A 24 -6.88 20.15 7.14
CA SER A 24 -6.13 20.35 8.39
C SER A 24 -5.01 19.32 8.56
N ASN A 25 -5.27 18.06 8.22
CA ASN A 25 -4.25 17.01 8.27
C ASN A 25 -3.13 17.28 7.24
N ILE A 26 -3.47 17.65 6.01
CA ILE A 26 -2.51 18.00 4.97
C ILE A 26 -1.64 19.17 5.41
N ALA A 27 -2.26 20.26 5.94
CA ALA A 27 -1.53 21.41 6.43
C ALA A 27 -0.58 21.06 7.58
N THR A 28 -0.99 20.12 8.44
CA THR A 28 -0.16 19.61 9.53
C THR A 28 1.05 18.84 9.01
N ILE A 29 0.83 17.84 8.16
CA ILE A 29 1.89 17.01 7.57
C ILE A 29 2.90 17.89 6.82
N LEU A 30 2.41 18.81 5.99
CA LEU A 30 3.27 19.70 5.22
C LEU A 30 4.11 20.61 6.13
N THR A 31 3.50 21.17 7.16
CA THR A 31 4.19 22.06 8.11
C THR A 31 5.29 21.31 8.86
N GLU A 32 4.98 20.12 9.37
CA GLU A 32 5.94 19.26 10.07
C GLU A 32 7.09 18.85 9.15
N HIS A 33 6.79 18.48 7.92
CA HIS A 33 7.81 18.10 6.92
C HIS A 33 8.77 19.26 6.57
N ILE A 34 8.24 20.46 6.30
CA ILE A 34 9.07 21.60 5.88
C ILE A 34 9.91 22.15 7.02
N THR A 35 9.40 22.11 8.24
CA THR A 35 10.09 22.70 9.40
C THR A 35 10.91 21.70 10.20
N GLY A 36 10.64 20.40 10.07
CA GLY A 36 11.22 19.36 10.91
C GLY A 36 10.64 19.29 12.31
N PHE A 37 9.65 20.14 12.64
CA PHE A 37 9.01 20.16 13.95
C PHE A 37 7.92 19.09 14.06
N ASN A 38 7.93 18.34 15.15
CA ASN A 38 6.80 17.49 15.50
C ASN A 38 5.60 18.32 16.00
N ARG A 39 4.47 17.65 16.28
CA ARG A 39 3.24 18.29 16.71
C ARG A 39 3.42 19.22 17.92
N THR A 40 4.17 18.78 18.93
CA THR A 40 4.42 19.56 20.16
C THR A 40 5.31 20.76 19.89
N GLU A 41 6.41 20.55 19.18
CA GLU A 41 7.35 21.61 18.79
C GLU A 41 6.67 22.68 17.93
N ARG A 42 5.79 22.28 17.00
CA ARG A 42 5.00 23.21 16.19
C ARG A 42 4.09 24.11 17.04
N LEU A 43 3.46 23.56 18.07
CA LEU A 43 2.60 24.35 18.99
C LEU A 43 3.40 25.33 19.84
N ILE A 44 4.58 24.93 20.32
CA ILE A 44 5.47 25.77 21.12
C ILE A 44 6.08 26.88 20.23
N ASN A 45 6.52 26.54 19.03
CA ASN A 45 7.25 27.40 18.12
C ASN A 45 6.35 28.16 17.12
N LYS A 46 5.04 28.25 17.37
CA LYS A 46 4.07 28.83 16.43
C LYS A 46 4.37 30.25 15.97
N LYS A 47 5.14 31.03 16.75
CA LYS A 47 5.56 32.40 16.44
C LYS A 47 6.94 32.49 15.76
N THR A 48 7.64 31.37 15.58
CA THR A 48 8.94 31.35 14.91
C THR A 48 8.79 31.78 13.45
N THR A 49 9.64 32.66 13.00
CA THR A 49 9.66 33.12 11.59
C THR A 49 10.13 31.99 10.68
N VAL A 50 9.38 31.69 9.64
CA VAL A 50 9.80 30.75 8.60
C VAL A 50 10.85 31.42 7.71
N THR A 51 11.87 30.67 7.30
CA THR A 51 12.91 31.17 6.40
C THR A 51 12.36 31.37 4.98
N ALA A 52 13.02 32.18 4.16
CA ALA A 52 12.63 32.36 2.77
C ALA A 52 12.61 31.03 1.97
N LEU A 53 13.54 30.10 2.29
CA LEU A 53 13.55 28.75 1.69
C LEU A 53 12.34 27.93 2.09
N GLN A 54 11.96 27.96 3.35
CA GLN A 54 10.74 27.27 3.84
C GLN A 54 9.49 27.86 3.19
N GLU A 55 9.41 29.20 3.08
CA GLU A 55 8.30 29.87 2.41
C GLU A 55 8.18 29.46 0.94
N ALA A 56 9.29 29.39 0.21
CA ALA A 56 9.29 28.87 -1.16
C ALA A 56 8.78 27.42 -1.25
N LYS A 57 9.21 26.53 -0.33
CA LYS A 57 8.73 25.14 -0.25
C LYS A 57 7.22 25.08 0.05
N PHE A 58 6.69 25.91 0.96
CA PHE A 58 5.25 25.99 1.21
C PHE A 58 4.47 26.36 -0.05
N ASN A 59 4.93 27.39 -0.77
CA ASN A 59 4.27 27.84 -1.99
C ASN A 59 4.31 26.79 -3.10
N GLU A 60 5.43 26.11 -3.29
CA GLU A 60 5.55 25.00 -4.24
C GLU A 60 4.58 23.86 -3.89
N ALA A 61 4.58 23.40 -2.63
CA ALA A 61 3.72 22.33 -2.17
C ALA A 61 2.23 22.69 -2.28
N ILE A 62 1.84 23.93 -1.95
CA ILE A 62 0.46 24.40 -2.14
C ILE A 62 0.05 24.32 -3.62
N ASN A 63 0.90 24.72 -4.56
CA ASN A 63 0.58 24.64 -5.98
C ASN A 63 0.37 23.18 -6.44
N ARG A 64 1.19 22.25 -5.96
CA ARG A 64 1.04 20.82 -6.24
C ARG A 64 -0.25 20.25 -5.64
N LEU A 65 -0.58 20.61 -4.39
CA LEU A 65 -1.83 20.21 -3.71
C LEU A 65 -3.07 20.73 -4.44
N LEU A 66 -3.04 21.98 -4.94
CA LEU A 66 -4.13 22.55 -5.73
C LEU A 66 -4.35 21.83 -7.07
N LEU A 67 -3.35 21.10 -7.57
CA LEU A 67 -3.46 20.21 -8.72
C LEU A 67 -3.87 18.78 -8.31
N HIS A 68 -4.27 18.56 -7.05
CA HIS A 68 -4.65 17.27 -6.46
C HIS A 68 -3.49 16.27 -6.28
N GLU A 69 -2.23 16.70 -6.33
CA GLU A 69 -1.13 15.78 -6.05
C GLU A 69 -1.21 15.30 -4.58
N PRO A 70 -1.11 13.98 -4.31
CA PRO A 70 -1.17 13.45 -2.95
C PRO A 70 -0.09 14.04 -2.05
N ILE A 71 -0.45 14.44 -0.84
CA ILE A 71 0.52 14.97 0.14
C ILE A 71 1.67 13.98 0.37
N GLN A 72 1.42 12.68 0.36
CA GLN A 72 2.43 11.64 0.54
C GLN A 72 3.52 11.70 -0.53
N TYR A 73 3.16 11.98 -1.78
CA TYR A 73 4.16 12.15 -2.85
C TYR A 73 4.91 13.48 -2.73
N ILE A 74 4.25 14.53 -2.27
CA ILE A 74 4.88 15.85 -2.05
C ILE A 74 5.95 15.75 -0.96
N VAL A 75 5.65 15.09 0.16
CA VAL A 75 6.60 14.88 1.27
C VAL A 75 7.46 13.63 1.09
N SER A 76 7.16 12.81 0.07
CA SER A 76 7.81 11.51 -0.22
C SER A 76 7.74 10.53 0.95
N ILE A 77 6.72 10.61 1.79
CA ILE A 77 6.54 9.74 2.97
C ILE A 77 5.07 9.32 3.08
N ALA A 78 4.84 8.02 3.27
CA ALA A 78 3.57 7.46 3.71
C ALA A 78 3.80 6.62 4.97
N TRP A 79 3.00 6.85 6.02
CA TRP A 79 3.02 6.01 7.21
C TRP A 79 2.20 4.75 6.95
N PHE A 80 2.77 3.60 7.29
CA PHE A 80 2.08 2.31 7.22
C PHE A 80 2.54 1.43 8.39
N TYR A 81 1.59 0.85 9.11
CA TYR A 81 1.78 -0.01 10.29
C TYR A 81 2.50 0.66 11.47
N LYS A 82 3.46 1.40 11.39
CA LYS A 82 4.22 2.25 12.33
C LYS A 82 5.55 2.74 11.74
N TYR A 83 5.74 2.47 10.46
CA TYR A 83 6.98 2.81 9.79
C TYR A 83 6.73 3.89 8.72
N PRO A 84 7.66 4.82 8.53
CA PRO A 84 7.63 5.77 7.42
C PRO A 84 8.19 5.09 6.17
N PHE A 85 7.36 4.95 5.14
CA PHE A 85 7.79 4.43 3.85
C PHE A 85 8.05 5.59 2.89
N TYR A 86 9.16 5.54 2.18
CA TYR A 86 9.39 6.39 1.03
C TYR A 86 8.39 5.99 -0.08
N VAL A 87 7.73 6.98 -0.66
CA VAL A 87 6.77 6.79 -1.76
C VAL A 87 6.95 7.86 -2.82
N ASN A 88 6.67 7.50 -4.05
CA ASN A 88 6.61 8.39 -5.21
C ASN A 88 5.59 7.85 -6.22
N LYS A 89 5.41 8.52 -7.34
CA LYS A 89 4.44 8.18 -8.41
C LYS A 89 4.56 6.76 -9.01
N ASN A 90 5.60 6.01 -8.66
CA ASN A 90 5.83 4.66 -9.19
C ASN A 90 5.23 3.56 -8.32
N VAL A 91 4.70 3.89 -7.14
CA VAL A 91 4.11 2.94 -6.20
C VAL A 91 2.77 3.42 -5.67
N LEU A 92 1.85 2.50 -5.44
CA LEU A 92 0.61 2.79 -4.71
C LEU A 92 0.95 3.33 -3.32
N ILE A 93 0.27 4.38 -2.88
CA ILE A 93 0.38 4.85 -1.49
C ILE A 93 -0.21 3.76 -0.58
N PRO A 94 0.55 3.24 0.41
CA PRO A 94 0.05 2.23 1.33
C PRO A 94 -1.27 2.64 2.00
N ARG A 95 -2.23 1.71 2.07
CA ARG A 95 -3.59 1.96 2.58
C ARG A 95 -3.77 1.41 4.00
N PRO A 96 -4.56 2.08 4.86
CA PRO A 96 -4.84 1.58 6.21
C PRO A 96 -5.49 0.20 6.23
N GLU A 97 -6.35 -0.12 5.26
CA GLU A 97 -7.01 -1.41 5.13
C GLU A 97 -6.00 -2.54 4.92
N THR A 98 -4.91 -2.27 4.20
CA THR A 98 -3.81 -3.23 4.00
C THR A 98 -3.04 -3.52 5.29
N GLU A 99 -3.04 -2.60 6.28
CA GLU A 99 -2.46 -2.88 7.61
C GLU A 99 -3.21 -4.01 8.33
N GLU A 100 -4.52 -4.11 8.10
CA GLU A 100 -5.33 -5.19 8.69
C GLU A 100 -4.92 -6.55 8.11
N LEU A 101 -4.67 -6.62 6.78
CA LEU A 101 -4.15 -7.83 6.14
C LEU A 101 -2.84 -8.29 6.79
N VAL A 102 -1.88 -7.36 6.95
CA VAL A 102 -0.59 -7.64 7.63
C VAL A 102 -0.83 -8.16 9.05
N ASN A 103 -1.73 -7.54 9.82
CA ASN A 103 -2.06 -7.95 11.18
C ASN A 103 -2.60 -9.38 11.25
N TYR A 104 -3.47 -9.78 10.32
CA TYR A 104 -4.02 -11.13 10.28
C TYR A 104 -2.94 -12.17 9.99
N VAL A 105 -2.07 -11.92 9.01
CA VAL A 105 -0.94 -12.79 8.68
C VAL A 105 -0.01 -12.97 9.89
N ILE A 106 0.34 -11.89 10.58
CA ILE A 106 1.20 -11.95 11.78
C ILE A 106 0.55 -12.80 12.89
N LYS A 107 -0.72 -12.58 13.18
CA LYS A 107 -1.44 -13.34 14.23
C LYS A 107 -1.51 -14.82 13.93
N GLU A 108 -1.70 -15.20 12.68
CA GLU A 108 -1.82 -16.60 12.26
C GLU A 108 -0.49 -17.37 12.40
N LYS A 109 0.64 -16.72 12.08
CA LYS A 109 1.94 -17.38 11.88
C LYS A 109 3.08 -16.87 12.79
N ALA A 110 2.79 -16.13 13.84
CA ALA A 110 3.77 -15.44 14.69
C ALA A 110 4.87 -16.35 15.28
N ASN A 111 4.60 -17.66 15.45
CA ASN A 111 5.52 -18.59 16.09
C ASN A 111 6.22 -19.53 15.09
N THR A 112 6.23 -19.22 13.81
CA THR A 112 6.87 -20.01 12.75
C THR A 112 7.86 -19.12 12.00
N ASN A 113 8.86 -19.72 11.33
CA ASN A 113 9.80 -19.02 10.45
C ASN A 113 9.36 -19.22 8.99
N PRO A 114 8.25 -18.60 8.56
CA PRO A 114 7.65 -18.91 7.28
C PRO A 114 8.44 -18.35 6.11
N PHE A 115 8.36 -19.06 4.99
CA PHE A 115 8.69 -18.51 3.67
C PHE A 115 7.47 -17.77 3.14
N ILE A 116 7.61 -16.47 2.87
CA ILE A 116 6.51 -15.57 2.47
C ILE A 116 6.78 -15.01 1.08
N LEU A 117 5.77 -15.05 0.21
CA LEU A 117 5.75 -14.34 -1.07
C LEU A 117 4.76 -13.19 -1.01
N ASP A 118 5.23 -11.97 -1.28
CA ASP A 118 4.41 -10.77 -1.49
C ASP A 118 4.30 -10.48 -2.99
N ILE A 119 3.11 -10.68 -3.57
CA ILE A 119 2.84 -10.52 -5.00
C ILE A 119 2.31 -9.10 -5.25
N GLY A 120 2.98 -8.35 -6.14
CA GLY A 120 2.70 -6.94 -6.37
C GLY A 120 3.17 -6.09 -5.19
N THR A 121 4.43 -6.29 -4.78
CA THR A 121 4.97 -5.70 -3.52
C THR A 121 4.97 -4.17 -3.48
N GLY A 122 4.94 -3.49 -4.63
CA GLY A 122 4.86 -2.04 -4.75
C GLY A 122 5.97 -1.33 -3.97
N SER A 123 5.59 -0.60 -2.92
CA SER A 123 6.53 0.09 -2.01
C SER A 123 7.29 -0.87 -1.07
N GLY A 124 6.96 -2.16 -1.07
CA GLY A 124 7.46 -3.14 -0.12
C GLY A 124 6.77 -3.13 1.25
N CYS A 125 5.69 -2.38 1.42
CA CYS A 125 5.11 -2.14 2.74
C CYS A 125 4.61 -3.42 3.43
N ILE A 126 3.95 -4.34 2.71
CA ILE A 126 3.52 -5.63 3.25
C ILE A 126 4.74 -6.48 3.61
N ALA A 127 5.64 -6.71 2.64
CA ALA A 127 6.84 -7.53 2.81
C ALA A 127 7.71 -7.07 3.99
N ILE A 128 7.98 -5.76 4.08
CA ILE A 128 8.80 -5.17 5.13
C ILE A 128 8.13 -5.30 6.50
N CYS A 129 6.83 -5.00 6.60
CA CYS A 129 6.11 -5.12 7.87
C CYS A 129 6.05 -6.58 8.37
N LEU A 130 5.86 -7.55 7.48
CA LEU A 130 5.92 -8.97 7.82
C LEU A 130 7.32 -9.36 8.30
N LYS A 131 8.37 -9.00 7.56
CA LYS A 131 9.77 -9.25 7.96
C LYS A 131 10.13 -8.64 9.32
N LYS A 132 9.69 -7.41 9.57
CA LYS A 132 9.95 -6.70 10.85
C LYS A 132 9.16 -7.25 12.04
N SER A 133 8.08 -7.97 11.78
CA SER A 133 7.17 -8.49 12.81
C SER A 133 7.34 -9.97 13.09
N MET A 134 8.02 -10.71 12.21
CA MET A 134 8.22 -12.16 12.31
C MET A 134 9.64 -12.54 11.87
N ASP A 135 10.16 -13.64 12.40
CA ASP A 135 11.38 -14.26 11.88
C ASP A 135 11.03 -15.05 10.60
N ALA A 136 10.86 -14.32 9.50
CA ALA A 136 10.41 -14.85 8.21
C ALA A 136 11.47 -14.67 7.12
N THR A 137 11.47 -15.56 6.13
CA THR A 137 12.16 -15.35 4.85
C THR A 137 11.14 -14.78 3.85
N VAL A 138 11.36 -13.56 3.40
CA VAL A 138 10.38 -12.84 2.57
C VAL A 138 10.94 -12.56 1.19
N THR A 139 10.15 -12.89 0.18
CA THR A 139 10.38 -12.53 -1.22
C THR A 139 9.25 -11.61 -1.68
N GLY A 140 9.60 -10.44 -2.22
CA GLY A 140 8.66 -9.52 -2.87
C GLY A 140 8.83 -9.55 -4.38
N ILE A 141 7.73 -9.64 -5.12
CA ILE A 141 7.77 -9.57 -6.58
C ILE A 141 6.91 -8.42 -7.08
N ASP A 142 7.37 -7.79 -8.16
CA ASP A 142 6.62 -6.77 -8.89
C ASP A 142 7.02 -6.79 -10.36
N VAL A 143 6.11 -6.38 -11.24
CA VAL A 143 6.40 -6.24 -12.67
C VAL A 143 7.19 -4.95 -12.94
N SER A 144 6.99 -3.92 -12.13
CA SER A 144 7.63 -2.60 -12.24
C SER A 144 9.01 -2.60 -11.58
N ASN A 145 10.05 -2.42 -12.36
CA ASN A 145 11.40 -2.21 -11.81
C ASN A 145 11.49 -0.93 -10.97
N GLU A 146 10.75 0.10 -11.34
CA GLU A 146 10.68 1.38 -10.62
C GLU A 146 10.06 1.19 -9.23
N ALA A 147 9.02 0.35 -9.11
CA ALA A 147 8.44 -0.02 -7.82
C ALA A 147 9.45 -0.80 -6.97
N LEU A 148 10.17 -1.75 -7.57
CA LEU A 148 11.21 -2.50 -6.86
C LEU A 148 12.36 -1.63 -6.38
N LEU A 149 12.72 -0.55 -7.08
CA LEU A 149 13.70 0.42 -6.58
C LEU A 149 13.21 1.12 -5.33
N VAL A 150 11.91 1.48 -5.27
CA VAL A 150 11.29 2.05 -4.07
C VAL A 150 11.26 1.03 -2.94
N ALA A 151 10.85 -0.23 -3.21
CA ALA A 151 10.82 -1.29 -2.21
C ALA A 151 12.21 -1.58 -1.61
N LYS A 152 13.24 -1.67 -2.44
CA LYS A 152 14.65 -1.87 -2.02
C LYS A 152 15.15 -0.70 -1.16
N LYS A 153 14.82 0.55 -1.54
CA LYS A 153 15.14 1.73 -0.72
C LYS A 153 14.47 1.61 0.66
N ASN A 154 13.17 1.32 0.70
CA ASN A 154 12.44 1.18 1.95
C ASN A 154 12.99 0.04 2.82
N ALA A 155 13.32 -1.10 2.23
CA ALA A 155 13.92 -2.22 2.94
C ALA A 155 15.27 -1.85 3.57
N THR A 156 16.09 -1.09 2.83
CA THR A 156 17.38 -0.57 3.35
C THR A 156 17.16 0.45 4.46
N ASP A 157 16.29 1.44 4.25
CA ASP A 157 16.02 2.50 5.23
C ASP A 157 15.42 1.96 6.55
N LEU A 158 14.67 0.84 6.45
CA LEU A 158 13.99 0.20 7.58
C LEU A 158 14.74 -1.03 8.12
N ASP A 159 15.94 -1.33 7.62
CA ASP A 159 16.74 -2.48 8.04
C ASP A 159 15.94 -3.80 7.98
N ALA A 160 15.42 -4.11 6.81
CA ALA A 160 14.65 -5.33 6.52
C ALA A 160 15.30 -6.10 5.37
N GLU A 161 15.80 -7.30 5.64
CA GLU A 161 16.40 -8.17 4.62
C GLU A 161 15.30 -8.90 3.84
N ILE A 162 15.10 -8.50 2.57
CA ILE A 162 14.07 -9.03 1.68
C ILE A 162 14.67 -9.27 0.30
N GLU A 163 14.35 -10.40 -0.30
CA GLU A 163 14.65 -10.66 -1.71
C GLU A 163 13.60 -10.02 -2.60
N PHE A 164 14.00 -9.12 -3.51
CA PHE A 164 13.09 -8.51 -4.49
C PHE A 164 13.42 -8.99 -5.90
N LYS A 165 12.39 -9.51 -6.62
CA LYS A 165 12.52 -10.01 -7.99
C LYS A 165 11.55 -9.28 -8.91
N GLN A 166 12.06 -8.86 -10.09
CA GLN A 166 11.19 -8.39 -11.15
C GLN A 166 10.53 -9.59 -11.84
N LEU A 167 9.19 -9.63 -11.83
CA LEU A 167 8.43 -10.72 -12.41
C LEU A 167 7.05 -10.22 -12.83
N ASN A 168 6.66 -10.50 -14.07
CA ASN A 168 5.28 -10.33 -14.50
C ASN A 168 4.45 -11.52 -14.01
N PHE A 169 3.69 -11.34 -12.94
CA PHE A 169 2.89 -12.42 -12.36
C PHE A 169 1.78 -12.93 -13.30
N LEU A 170 1.33 -12.11 -14.24
CA LEU A 170 0.34 -12.52 -15.26
C LEU A 170 0.92 -13.47 -16.31
N ASP A 171 2.25 -13.60 -16.38
CA ASP A 171 2.95 -14.54 -17.26
C ASP A 171 3.40 -15.77 -16.47
N ASN A 172 2.60 -16.83 -16.52
CA ASN A 172 2.84 -18.06 -15.77
C ASN A 172 4.13 -18.83 -16.19
N THR A 173 4.74 -18.50 -17.32
CA THR A 173 6.02 -19.08 -17.74
C THR A 173 7.19 -18.58 -16.86
N GLN A 174 7.00 -17.50 -16.12
CA GLN A 174 8.01 -16.93 -15.23
C GLN A 174 8.00 -17.53 -13.81
N TRP A 175 7.06 -18.44 -13.49
CA TRP A 175 6.90 -18.94 -12.13
C TRP A 175 7.87 -20.06 -11.72
N ASP A 176 8.43 -20.79 -12.65
CA ASP A 176 9.13 -22.07 -12.40
C ASP A 176 10.27 -22.01 -11.37
N ASN A 177 10.93 -20.86 -11.21
CA ASN A 177 12.09 -20.71 -10.32
C ASN A 177 11.84 -19.81 -9.12
N ILE A 178 10.58 -19.57 -8.76
CA ILE A 178 10.27 -18.62 -7.69
C ILE A 178 10.34 -19.25 -6.28
N GLY A 179 10.21 -20.57 -6.20
CA GLY A 179 10.28 -21.32 -4.94
C GLY A 179 8.93 -21.78 -4.40
N MET A 180 8.96 -22.26 -3.16
CA MET A 180 7.78 -22.73 -2.40
C MET A 180 7.60 -21.85 -1.17
N PHE A 181 6.35 -21.61 -0.75
CA PHE A 181 6.02 -20.67 0.32
C PHE A 181 5.03 -21.24 1.32
N ASP A 182 5.13 -20.80 2.56
CA ASP A 182 4.14 -21.08 3.61
C ASP A 182 2.99 -20.08 3.56
N ILE A 183 3.30 -18.86 3.09
CA ILE A 183 2.33 -17.78 2.95
C ILE A 183 2.51 -17.11 1.60
N ILE A 184 1.41 -16.93 0.89
CA ILE A 184 1.31 -16.04 -0.26
C ILE A 184 0.41 -14.88 0.16
N VAL A 185 0.92 -13.66 0.06
CA VAL A 185 0.15 -12.45 0.39
C VAL A 185 0.12 -11.51 -0.81
N SER A 186 -0.99 -10.82 -1.03
CA SER A 186 -1.11 -9.83 -2.09
C SER A 186 -2.20 -8.81 -1.81
N ASN A 187 -1.93 -7.56 -2.17
CA ASN A 187 -2.95 -6.56 -2.46
C ASN A 187 -2.87 -6.28 -3.97
N PRO A 188 -3.52 -7.10 -4.81
CA PRO A 188 -3.42 -6.98 -6.26
C PRO A 188 -4.31 -5.87 -6.78
N PRO A 189 -4.11 -5.38 -8.01
CA PRO A 189 -5.08 -4.54 -8.69
C PRO A 189 -6.45 -5.22 -8.77
N TYR A 190 -7.53 -4.50 -8.46
CA TYR A 190 -8.89 -5.04 -8.45
C TYR A 190 -9.98 -4.05 -8.89
N ILE A 191 -9.62 -2.82 -9.26
CA ILE A 191 -10.57 -1.80 -9.72
C ILE A 191 -10.78 -1.96 -11.22
N LYS A 192 -12.03 -2.08 -11.65
CA LYS A 192 -12.34 -2.16 -13.09
C LYS A 192 -12.15 -0.78 -13.75
N TYR A 193 -11.67 -0.75 -14.98
CA TYR A 193 -11.45 0.53 -15.69
C TYR A 193 -12.69 1.42 -15.75
N HIS A 194 -13.90 0.86 -15.81
CA HIS A 194 -15.12 1.69 -15.84
C HIS A 194 -15.43 2.36 -14.49
N GLU A 195 -14.88 1.87 -13.37
CA GLU A 195 -15.06 2.47 -12.04
C GLU A 195 -14.23 3.75 -11.84
N GLN A 196 -13.31 4.07 -12.76
CA GLN A 196 -12.45 5.26 -12.67
C GLN A 196 -13.23 6.58 -12.61
N VAL A 197 -14.47 6.62 -13.12
CA VAL A 197 -15.31 7.84 -13.14
C VAL A 197 -15.69 8.32 -11.75
N ASP A 198 -15.75 7.43 -10.77
CA ASP A 198 -16.12 7.72 -9.39
C ASP A 198 -14.88 7.93 -8.49
N MET A 199 -13.68 7.78 -9.06
CA MET A 199 -12.43 7.87 -8.29
C MET A 199 -12.03 9.32 -8.01
N ARG A 200 -11.41 9.53 -6.85
CA ARG A 200 -10.84 10.82 -6.50
C ARG A 200 -9.68 11.17 -7.42
N LYS A 201 -9.57 12.44 -7.82
CA LYS A 201 -8.55 12.93 -8.76
C LYS A 201 -7.12 12.69 -8.29
N ASN A 202 -6.86 12.74 -6.99
CA ASN A 202 -5.54 12.48 -6.43
C ASN A 202 -5.07 11.03 -6.69
N VAL A 203 -5.98 10.06 -6.67
CA VAL A 203 -5.68 8.66 -7.01
C VAL A 203 -5.56 8.51 -8.52
N LEU A 204 -6.60 8.90 -9.26
CA LEU A 204 -6.69 8.69 -10.70
C LEU A 204 -5.54 9.35 -11.49
N ASN A 205 -5.12 10.56 -11.10
CA ASN A 205 -4.16 11.34 -11.88
C ASN A 205 -2.70 11.11 -11.48
N TYR A 206 -2.45 10.52 -10.31
CA TYR A 206 -1.10 10.47 -9.75
C TYR A 206 -0.61 9.07 -9.38
N GLU A 207 -1.50 8.18 -8.96
CA GLU A 207 -1.09 6.83 -8.58
C GLU A 207 -0.96 5.92 -9.81
N PRO A 208 -0.05 4.94 -9.81
CA PRO A 208 0.20 4.13 -11.00
C PRO A 208 -1.02 3.27 -11.35
N HIS A 209 -1.56 3.44 -12.55
CA HIS A 209 -2.72 2.71 -13.03
C HIS A 209 -2.52 1.20 -13.02
N LEU A 210 -1.28 0.75 -13.24
CA LEU A 210 -0.91 -0.67 -13.16
C LEU A 210 -1.17 -1.30 -11.78
N ALA A 211 -1.11 -0.49 -10.71
CA ALA A 211 -1.37 -0.95 -9.35
C ALA A 211 -2.85 -0.85 -8.94
N LEU A 212 -3.71 -0.26 -9.80
CA LEU A 212 -5.11 0.01 -9.48
C LEU A 212 -6.06 -0.84 -10.32
N PHE A 213 -5.83 -0.91 -11.64
CA PHE A 213 -6.85 -1.34 -12.58
C PHE A 213 -6.65 -2.75 -13.11
N VAL A 214 -7.78 -3.39 -13.33
CA VAL A 214 -7.93 -4.64 -14.10
C VAL A 214 -8.91 -4.42 -15.25
N GLU A 215 -8.85 -5.29 -16.28
CA GLU A 215 -9.78 -5.26 -17.38
C GLU A 215 -11.22 -5.52 -16.90
N ASN A 216 -12.18 -4.86 -17.55
CA ASN A 216 -13.59 -4.91 -17.15
C ASN A 216 -14.21 -6.30 -17.26
N ASP A 217 -13.74 -7.09 -18.21
CA ASP A 217 -14.22 -8.44 -18.54
C ASP A 217 -13.56 -9.53 -17.68
N ASP A 218 -12.44 -9.24 -17.02
CA ASP A 218 -11.77 -10.17 -16.12
C ASP A 218 -11.26 -9.53 -14.82
N PRO A 219 -12.16 -9.08 -13.93
CA PRO A 219 -11.77 -8.42 -12.69
C PRO A 219 -11.11 -9.38 -11.68
N LEU A 220 -11.22 -10.68 -11.88
CA LEU A 220 -10.69 -11.71 -10.99
C LEU A 220 -9.36 -12.32 -11.48
N ILE A 221 -8.74 -11.75 -12.51
CA ILE A 221 -7.53 -12.33 -13.13
C ILE A 221 -6.42 -12.62 -12.14
N PHE A 222 -6.08 -11.68 -11.25
CA PHE A 222 -5.03 -11.87 -10.26
C PHE A 222 -5.40 -12.99 -9.27
N TYR A 223 -6.62 -13.02 -8.77
CA TYR A 223 -7.08 -14.05 -7.83
C TYR A 223 -7.04 -15.44 -8.45
N ARG A 224 -7.42 -15.56 -9.72
CA ARG A 224 -7.36 -16.82 -10.48
C ARG A 224 -5.93 -17.30 -10.64
N LEU A 225 -5.02 -16.41 -11.03
CA LEU A 225 -3.62 -16.77 -11.19
C LEU A 225 -2.93 -17.07 -9.87
N ILE A 226 -3.27 -16.35 -8.79
CA ILE A 226 -2.77 -16.66 -7.44
C ILE A 226 -3.27 -18.04 -6.97
N ALA A 227 -4.53 -18.38 -7.22
CA ALA A 227 -5.05 -19.71 -6.93
C ALA A 227 -4.32 -20.81 -7.70
N LEU A 228 -4.09 -20.60 -9.00
CA LEU A 228 -3.33 -21.53 -9.84
C LEU A 228 -1.87 -21.67 -9.38
N PHE A 229 -1.21 -20.56 -9.09
CA PHE A 229 0.15 -20.51 -8.57
C PHE A 229 0.27 -21.27 -7.24
N GLY A 230 -0.61 -21.01 -6.31
CA GLY A 230 -0.59 -21.63 -4.99
C GLY A 230 -0.72 -23.14 -5.03
N LYS A 231 -1.41 -23.73 -6.03
CA LYS A 231 -1.45 -25.21 -6.20
C LYS A 231 -0.07 -25.84 -6.40
N LYS A 232 0.90 -25.09 -6.92
CA LYS A 232 2.25 -25.57 -7.22
C LYS A 232 3.29 -25.05 -6.25
N HIS A 233 3.07 -23.89 -5.67
CA HIS A 233 4.08 -23.13 -4.91
C HIS A 233 3.73 -22.92 -3.44
N LEU A 234 2.59 -23.42 -2.96
CA LEU A 234 2.23 -23.37 -1.54
C LEU A 234 2.65 -24.66 -0.86
N HIS A 235 3.37 -24.57 0.24
CA HIS A 235 3.68 -25.72 1.09
C HIS A 235 2.40 -26.34 1.64
N LYS A 236 2.48 -27.62 2.07
CA LYS A 236 1.38 -28.26 2.79
C LYS A 236 1.06 -27.46 4.06
N ASN A 237 -0.22 -27.17 4.27
CA ASN A 237 -0.73 -26.29 5.35
C ASN A 237 -0.35 -24.81 5.20
N GLY A 238 0.14 -24.39 4.04
CA GLY A 238 0.33 -22.98 3.71
C GLY A 238 -0.98 -22.26 3.47
N SER A 239 -0.96 -20.94 3.48
CA SER A 239 -2.14 -20.10 3.32
C SER A 239 -1.91 -18.95 2.33
N ILE A 240 -3.00 -18.54 1.68
CA ILE A 240 -3.04 -17.38 0.80
C ILE A 240 -3.86 -16.29 1.50
N TRP A 241 -3.35 -15.06 1.47
CA TRP A 241 -3.97 -13.89 2.09
C TRP A 241 -4.08 -12.77 1.07
N LEU A 242 -5.29 -12.37 0.76
CA LEU A 242 -5.57 -11.41 -0.32
C LEU A 242 -6.38 -10.23 0.19
N GLU A 243 -5.98 -9.03 -0.17
CA GLU A 243 -6.92 -7.91 -0.17
C GLU A 243 -7.86 -8.07 -1.37
N ILE A 244 -9.15 -7.81 -1.16
CA ILE A 244 -10.19 -8.00 -2.17
C ILE A 244 -11.04 -6.74 -2.36
N ASN A 245 -11.63 -6.61 -3.55
CA ASN A 245 -12.69 -5.63 -3.79
C ASN A 245 -13.92 -6.01 -2.95
N GLU A 246 -14.45 -5.05 -2.18
CA GLU A 246 -15.60 -5.27 -1.29
C GLU A 246 -16.86 -5.77 -2.01
N THR A 247 -16.98 -5.51 -3.32
CA THR A 247 -18.13 -5.93 -4.13
C THR A 247 -17.96 -7.29 -4.79
N LEU A 248 -16.74 -7.87 -4.77
CA LEU A 248 -16.40 -9.13 -5.43
C LEU A 248 -16.01 -10.24 -4.44
N GLY A 249 -16.37 -10.11 -3.16
CA GLY A 249 -16.00 -11.07 -2.13
C GLY A 249 -16.51 -12.48 -2.42
N LEU A 250 -17.80 -12.63 -2.74
CA LEU A 250 -18.42 -13.92 -3.02
C LEU A 250 -17.90 -14.55 -4.31
N GLU A 251 -17.70 -13.77 -5.35
CA GLU A 251 -17.14 -14.23 -6.62
C GLU A 251 -15.70 -14.71 -6.45
N THR A 252 -14.90 -13.96 -5.68
CA THR A 252 -13.50 -14.35 -5.38
C THR A 252 -13.47 -15.65 -4.54
N MET A 253 -14.37 -15.77 -3.57
CA MET A 253 -14.49 -16.99 -2.75
C MET A 253 -14.88 -18.20 -3.59
N SER A 254 -15.87 -18.05 -4.48
CA SER A 254 -16.31 -19.10 -5.40
C SER A 254 -15.19 -19.54 -6.34
N LEU A 255 -14.48 -18.56 -6.91
CA LEU A 255 -13.30 -18.82 -7.75
C LEU A 255 -12.24 -19.66 -7.00
N MET A 256 -11.88 -19.25 -5.79
CA MET A 256 -10.88 -19.97 -5.00
C MET A 256 -11.34 -21.41 -4.68
N ALA A 257 -12.63 -21.60 -4.41
CA ALA A 257 -13.22 -22.92 -4.15
C ALA A 257 -13.14 -23.85 -5.38
N GLU A 258 -13.33 -23.32 -6.60
CA GLU A 258 -13.14 -24.07 -7.86
C GLU A 258 -11.71 -24.60 -8.02
N TYR A 259 -10.72 -23.88 -7.47
CA TYR A 259 -9.32 -24.29 -7.43
C TYR A 259 -8.97 -25.20 -6.25
N GLY A 260 -9.96 -25.59 -5.42
CA GLY A 260 -9.79 -26.52 -4.30
C GLY A 260 -9.32 -25.88 -3.00
N TYR A 261 -9.61 -24.60 -2.80
CA TYR A 261 -9.30 -23.91 -1.55
C TYR A 261 -10.55 -23.82 -0.64
N GLN A 262 -10.33 -24.03 0.64
CA GLN A 262 -11.26 -23.57 1.67
C GLN A 262 -10.96 -22.11 1.97
N THR A 263 -11.97 -21.27 2.01
CA THR A 263 -11.82 -19.83 2.12
C THR A 263 -12.59 -19.26 3.31
N ASN A 264 -12.11 -18.12 3.80
CA ASN A 264 -12.78 -17.29 4.79
C ASN A 264 -12.64 -15.82 4.40
N ILE A 265 -13.77 -15.08 4.38
CA ILE A 265 -13.78 -13.64 4.18
C ILE A 265 -13.77 -12.94 5.53
N ILE A 266 -12.92 -11.95 5.66
CA ILE A 266 -12.76 -11.13 6.87
C ILE A 266 -13.12 -9.69 6.50
N LYS A 267 -13.98 -9.11 7.33
CA LYS A 267 -14.40 -7.72 7.17
C LYS A 267 -13.39 -6.78 7.82
N ASP A 268 -13.20 -5.62 7.17
CA ASP A 268 -12.42 -4.53 7.74
C ASP A 268 -13.16 -3.84 8.91
N MET A 269 -12.49 -2.89 9.58
CA MET A 269 -13.07 -2.13 10.68
C MET A 269 -14.32 -1.32 10.29
N GLN A 270 -14.57 -1.12 8.99
CA GLN A 270 -15.77 -0.46 8.48
C GLN A 270 -16.91 -1.45 8.17
N GLY A 271 -16.68 -2.76 8.36
CA GLY A 271 -17.64 -3.82 8.12
C GLY A 271 -17.77 -4.29 6.67
N LYS A 272 -16.84 -3.88 5.81
CA LYS A 272 -16.78 -4.26 4.40
C LYS A 272 -15.91 -5.51 4.20
N ASP A 273 -16.27 -6.37 3.26
CA ASP A 273 -15.46 -7.52 2.87
C ASP A 273 -14.12 -7.00 2.32
N ARG A 274 -13.01 -7.36 2.97
CA ARG A 274 -11.71 -6.78 2.65
C ARG A 274 -10.59 -7.78 2.49
N ILE A 275 -10.59 -8.84 3.28
CA ILE A 275 -9.52 -9.82 3.26
C ILE A 275 -10.11 -11.20 2.99
N LEU A 276 -9.50 -11.93 2.08
CA LEU A 276 -9.80 -13.33 1.84
C LEU A 276 -8.59 -14.17 2.27
N MET A 277 -8.84 -15.13 3.17
CA MET A 277 -7.89 -16.17 3.55
C MET A 277 -8.29 -17.47 2.85
N ALA A 278 -7.30 -18.18 2.29
CA ALA A 278 -7.53 -19.45 1.62
C ALA A 278 -6.45 -20.49 1.96
N CYS A 279 -6.86 -21.73 2.19
CA CYS A 279 -6.01 -22.89 2.42
C CYS A 279 -6.39 -24.02 1.46
N LEU A 280 -5.40 -24.75 0.91
CA LEU A 280 -5.66 -25.91 0.08
C LEU A 280 -6.34 -27.02 0.89
N ILE A 281 -7.38 -27.65 0.31
CA ILE A 281 -8.00 -28.88 0.83
C ILE A 281 -7.20 -30.06 0.25
N TYR A 282 -6.64 -30.89 1.12
CA TYR A 282 -5.87 -32.10 0.74
C TYR A 282 -6.71 -33.36 0.89
#